data_4961a0e7db359684fdda3a42a8ba65f8
#
_entry.id   4961a0e7db359684fdda3a42a8ba65f8
#
_cell.length_a   1.000
_cell.length_b   1.000
_cell.length_c   1.000
_cell.angle_alpha   90.00
_cell.angle_beta   90.00
_cell.angle_gamma   90.00
#
_symmetry.space_group_name_H-M   'P 1'
#
loop_
_entity.id
_entity.type
_entity.pdbx_description
1 polymer ?
#
loop_
_entity_poly.entity_id
_entity_poly.type
_entity_poly.pdbx_seq_one_letter_code
_entity_poly.pdbx_strand_id
1 'polypeptide(L)'
;ANSSFLKKDFEVKINKESILYLDKKNQFKFEDKQNIDSSSIAIAIRSFLSLGFKISENQIQKALDSFSIKGRCEVISEDPYILLDVCHNLSALEKLKKELQKKIEGKKTAAIFASSKNSYDLISPLKEIIDCWHFPRCKERRLMNPEQFLASVNNESIGSHGESLEVTYKKIKNKNEFDAIIIYGSFYLVGEFLESNLV
;
A
#
# COMPACT_ATOMS: atom_id res chain seq x y z
N ALA A 1 23.12 -22.56 -10.84
CA ALA A 1 22.94 -21.10 -10.68
C ALA A 1 23.47 -20.72 -9.29
N ASN A 2 24.36 -19.72 -9.22
CA ASN A 2 24.86 -19.21 -7.95
C ASN A 2 23.77 -18.36 -7.29
N SER A 3 23.29 -18.76 -6.10
CA SER A 3 22.36 -17.97 -5.31
C SER A 3 23.09 -16.80 -4.63
N SER A 4 22.52 -15.61 -4.66
CA SER A 4 23.02 -14.44 -3.92
C SER A 4 22.08 -14.12 -2.77
N PHE A 5 22.61 -13.82 -1.59
CA PHE A 5 21.86 -13.58 -0.37
C PHE A 5 22.06 -12.15 0.14
N LEU A 6 20.94 -11.50 0.50
CA LEU A 6 20.95 -10.20 1.17
C LEU A 6 21.70 -10.29 2.52
N LYS A 7 22.49 -9.28 2.84
CA LYS A 7 23.40 -9.18 3.99
C LYS A 7 24.63 -10.10 3.95
N LYS A 8 24.72 -11.05 3.03
CA LYS A 8 25.88 -11.92 2.85
C LYS A 8 26.69 -11.55 1.62
N ASP A 9 26.01 -11.40 0.48
CA ASP A 9 26.64 -11.13 -0.83
C ASP A 9 26.46 -9.68 -1.27
N PHE A 10 25.41 -9.03 -0.77
CA PHE A 10 25.10 -7.62 -1.00
C PHE A 10 24.28 -7.08 0.17
N GLU A 11 24.32 -5.79 0.40
CA GLU A 11 23.58 -5.10 1.44
C GLU A 11 23.04 -3.76 0.96
N VAL A 12 22.07 -3.24 1.71
CA VAL A 12 21.55 -1.90 1.57
C VAL A 12 21.63 -1.18 2.91
N LYS A 13 22.16 0.05 2.91
CA LYS A 13 22.20 0.93 4.08
C LYS A 13 21.32 2.14 3.80
N ILE A 14 20.44 2.46 4.75
CA ILE A 14 19.53 3.58 4.66
C ILE A 14 20.06 4.72 5.52
N ASN A 15 20.29 5.88 4.92
CA ASN A 15 20.53 7.14 5.59
C ASN A 15 19.31 8.06 5.43
N LYS A 16 19.24 9.16 6.17
CA LYS A 16 18.06 10.07 6.17
C LYS A 16 17.57 10.50 4.78
N GLU A 17 18.45 10.63 3.81
CA GLU A 17 18.15 11.18 2.47
C GLU A 17 18.61 10.27 1.33
N SER A 18 19.25 9.14 1.64
CA SER A 18 19.80 8.28 0.59
C SER A 18 19.86 6.81 0.98
N ILE A 19 19.79 5.99 -0.02
CA ILE A 19 20.01 4.55 0.05
C ILE A 19 21.36 4.22 -0.58
N LEU A 20 22.14 3.40 0.08
CA LEU A 20 23.43 2.94 -0.40
C LEU A 20 23.36 1.43 -0.62
N TYR A 21 23.46 1.00 -1.88
CA TYR A 21 23.66 -0.40 -2.25
C TYR A 21 25.15 -0.74 -2.27
N LEU A 22 25.51 -1.89 -1.73
CA LEU A 22 26.89 -2.39 -1.65
C LEU A 22 26.95 -3.86 -2.02
N ASP A 23 27.87 -4.24 -2.89
CA ASP A 23 28.35 -5.60 -3.06
C ASP A 23 29.89 -5.63 -3.20
N LYS A 24 30.49 -6.81 -3.44
CA LYS A 24 31.96 -6.95 -3.53
C LYS A 24 32.62 -6.10 -4.61
N LYS A 25 31.87 -5.65 -5.62
CA LYS A 25 32.41 -4.96 -6.80
C LYS A 25 31.76 -3.61 -7.06
N ASN A 26 30.58 -3.37 -6.51
CA ASN A 26 29.76 -2.23 -6.85
C ASN A 26 29.31 -1.50 -5.59
N GLN A 27 29.24 -0.18 -5.70
CA GLN A 27 28.64 0.71 -4.73
C GLN A 27 27.80 1.71 -5.50
N PHE A 28 26.50 1.85 -5.12
CA PHE A 28 25.58 2.81 -5.74
C PHE A 28 24.84 3.58 -4.65
N LYS A 29 24.81 4.92 -4.80
CA LYS A 29 24.05 5.82 -3.93
C LYS A 29 22.89 6.43 -4.72
N PHE A 30 21.69 6.39 -4.18
CA PHE A 30 20.48 6.93 -4.81
C PHE A 30 19.47 7.36 -3.76
N GLU A 31 18.46 8.14 -4.18
CA GLU A 31 17.35 8.58 -3.35
C GLU A 31 16.11 7.72 -3.64
N ASP A 32 15.32 7.40 -2.61
CA ASP A 32 14.02 6.77 -2.80
C ASP A 32 12.92 7.76 -2.40
N LYS A 33 12.37 8.42 -3.42
CA LYS A 33 11.23 9.35 -3.28
C LYS A 33 9.87 8.64 -3.31
N GLN A 34 9.87 7.35 -3.66
CA GLN A 34 8.64 6.58 -3.86
C GLN A 34 8.34 5.62 -2.70
N ASN A 35 9.14 5.66 -1.61
CA ASN A 35 9.03 4.76 -0.46
C ASN A 35 9.03 3.25 -0.84
N ILE A 36 9.80 2.89 -1.87
CA ILE A 36 9.95 1.50 -2.27
C ILE A 36 10.75 0.76 -1.20
N ASP A 37 10.41 -0.50 -0.94
CA ASP A 37 11.19 -1.30 -0.01
C ASP A 37 12.65 -1.42 -0.48
N SER A 38 13.57 -0.91 0.32
CA SER A 38 15.01 -0.85 -0.01
C SER A 38 15.62 -2.23 -0.26
N SER A 39 15.11 -3.27 0.40
CA SER A 39 15.52 -4.65 0.13
C SER A 39 15.09 -5.10 -1.26
N SER A 40 13.91 -4.71 -1.71
CA SER A 40 13.42 -4.99 -3.07
C SER A 40 14.27 -4.28 -4.12
N ILE A 41 14.65 -3.03 -3.88
CA ILE A 41 15.58 -2.29 -4.76
C ILE A 41 16.92 -3.01 -4.83
N ALA A 42 17.49 -3.39 -3.68
CA ALA A 42 18.77 -4.10 -3.62
C ALA A 42 18.74 -5.44 -4.37
N ILE A 43 17.65 -6.20 -4.22
CA ILE A 43 17.45 -7.47 -4.95
C ILE A 43 17.34 -7.22 -6.45
N ALA A 44 16.63 -6.19 -6.89
CA ALA A 44 16.50 -5.83 -8.30
C ALA A 44 17.86 -5.45 -8.90
N ILE A 45 18.64 -4.58 -8.24
CA ILE A 45 20.00 -4.21 -8.66
C ILE A 45 20.88 -5.45 -8.74
N ARG A 46 20.88 -6.29 -7.70
CA ARG A 46 21.69 -7.51 -7.66
C ARG A 46 21.32 -8.47 -8.78
N SER A 47 20.03 -8.67 -9.04
CA SER A 47 19.56 -9.53 -10.13
C SER A 47 20.04 -9.02 -11.49
N PHE A 48 19.92 -7.71 -11.73
CA PHE A 48 20.37 -7.09 -12.97
C PHE A 48 21.88 -7.27 -13.21
N LEU A 49 22.69 -7.01 -12.17
CA LEU A 49 24.15 -7.22 -12.23
C LEU A 49 24.51 -8.70 -12.41
N SER A 50 23.76 -9.61 -11.84
CA SER A 50 24.00 -11.07 -11.94
C SER A 50 23.73 -11.61 -13.33
N LEU A 51 22.89 -10.93 -14.13
CA LEU A 51 22.66 -11.21 -15.54
C LEU A 51 23.78 -10.67 -16.46
N GLY A 52 24.80 -10.03 -15.90
CA GLY A 52 25.95 -9.49 -16.64
C GLY A 52 25.74 -8.08 -17.19
N PHE A 53 24.62 -7.43 -16.88
CA PHE A 53 24.39 -6.05 -17.28
C PHE A 53 25.18 -5.07 -16.41
N LYS A 54 25.53 -3.93 -17.01
CA LYS A 54 26.11 -2.80 -16.29
C LYS A 54 25.02 -1.77 -16.02
N ILE A 55 25.07 -1.14 -14.84
CA ILE A 55 24.13 -0.09 -14.44
C ILE A 55 24.91 1.03 -13.73
N SER A 56 24.51 2.26 -13.92
CA SER A 56 25.02 3.44 -13.22
C SER A 56 24.02 3.97 -12.18
N GLU A 57 24.50 4.76 -11.22
CA GLU A 57 23.63 5.43 -10.24
C GLU A 57 22.52 6.26 -10.89
N ASN A 58 22.86 7.00 -11.97
CA ASN A 58 21.88 7.80 -12.70
C ASN A 58 20.77 6.94 -13.36
N GLN A 59 21.10 5.75 -13.85
CA GLN A 59 20.11 4.81 -14.40
C GLN A 59 19.23 4.23 -13.29
N ILE A 60 19.81 3.90 -12.13
CA ILE A 60 19.04 3.48 -10.96
C ILE A 60 18.09 4.59 -10.53
N GLN A 61 18.60 5.83 -10.41
CA GLN A 61 17.77 6.98 -10.01
C GLN A 61 16.62 7.23 -10.98
N LYS A 62 16.89 7.26 -12.29
CA LYS A 62 15.84 7.42 -13.31
C LYS A 62 14.79 6.32 -13.25
N ALA A 63 15.21 5.06 -13.03
CA ALA A 63 14.29 3.95 -12.89
C ALA A 63 13.39 4.11 -11.64
N LEU A 64 13.96 4.54 -10.51
CA LEU A 64 13.21 4.80 -9.28
C LEU A 64 12.25 6.00 -9.44
N ASP A 65 12.71 7.09 -10.05
CA ASP A 65 11.89 8.30 -10.25
C ASP A 65 10.68 8.04 -11.17
N SER A 66 10.83 7.11 -12.12
CA SER A 66 9.74 6.71 -13.03
C SER A 66 8.91 5.53 -12.54
N PHE A 67 9.32 4.90 -11.42
CA PHE A 67 8.66 3.71 -10.92
C PHE A 67 7.37 4.06 -10.18
N SER A 68 6.26 3.49 -10.62
CA SER A 68 5.01 3.52 -9.87
C SER A 68 4.31 2.17 -10.01
N ILE A 69 3.73 1.69 -8.93
CA ILE A 69 2.87 0.51 -8.96
C ILE A 69 1.49 0.93 -8.49
N LYS A 70 0.50 0.75 -9.38
CA LYS A 70 -0.90 1.04 -9.04
C LYS A 70 -1.33 0.26 -7.79
N GLY A 71 -2.03 0.94 -6.90
CA GLY A 71 -2.49 0.37 -5.65
C GLY A 71 -1.40 0.06 -4.62
N ARG A 72 -0.25 0.74 -4.67
CA ARG A 72 0.79 0.69 -3.62
C ARG A 72 1.03 2.07 -3.04
N CYS A 73 0.38 2.36 -1.91
CA CYS A 73 0.33 3.70 -1.32
C CYS A 73 0.03 4.79 -2.38
N GLU A 74 -0.80 4.45 -3.35
CA GLU A 74 -1.13 5.32 -4.48
C GLU A 74 -2.13 6.39 -4.04
N VAL A 75 -1.70 7.64 -4.04
CA VAL A 75 -2.57 8.80 -3.77
C VAL A 75 -3.22 9.22 -5.08
N ILE A 76 -4.55 9.15 -5.12
CA ILE A 76 -5.36 9.49 -6.31
C ILE A 76 -6.09 10.82 -6.17
N SER A 77 -6.17 11.37 -4.95
CA SER A 77 -6.69 12.71 -4.65
C SER A 77 -6.04 13.23 -3.38
N GLU A 78 -5.77 14.52 -3.34
CA GLU A 78 -5.26 15.20 -2.13
C GLU A 78 -6.37 15.86 -1.30
N ASP A 79 -7.52 16.17 -1.93
CA ASP A 79 -8.68 16.76 -1.26
C ASP A 79 -10.01 16.23 -1.85
N PRO A 80 -10.75 15.37 -1.11
CA PRO A 80 -10.29 14.66 0.09
C PRO A 80 -9.07 13.79 -0.22
N TYR A 81 -8.24 13.50 0.78
CA TYR A 81 -7.10 12.61 0.60
C TYR A 81 -7.57 11.18 0.33
N ILE A 82 -7.29 10.65 -0.85
CA ILE A 82 -7.71 9.29 -1.23
C ILE A 82 -6.48 8.46 -1.54
N LEU A 83 -6.30 7.37 -0.79
CA LEU A 83 -5.17 6.45 -0.93
C LEU A 83 -5.66 5.04 -1.25
N LEU A 84 -5.01 4.42 -2.22
CA LEU A 84 -5.20 3.00 -2.58
C LEU A 84 -4.00 2.16 -2.14
N ASP A 85 -4.25 1.04 -1.46
CA ASP A 85 -3.21 0.06 -1.16
C ASP A 85 -3.71 -1.38 -1.19
N VAL A 86 -2.99 -2.24 -1.92
CA VAL A 86 -3.30 -3.67 -2.06
C VAL A 86 -2.72 -4.53 -0.93
N CYS A 87 -2.38 -3.94 0.21
CA CYS A 87 -1.82 -4.68 1.34
C CYS A 87 -2.78 -5.79 1.78
N HIS A 88 -2.25 -7.00 1.89
CA HIS A 88 -3.02 -8.21 2.20
C HIS A 88 -2.28 -9.10 3.22
N ASN A 89 -1.30 -8.54 3.91
CA ASN A 89 -0.56 -9.18 4.99
C ASN A 89 -0.06 -8.15 6.00
N LEU A 90 0.30 -8.60 7.19
CA LEU A 90 0.67 -7.75 8.31
C LEU A 90 1.88 -6.86 8.02
N SER A 91 2.91 -7.40 7.36
CA SER A 91 4.13 -6.61 7.05
C SER A 91 3.84 -5.44 6.09
N ALA A 92 2.97 -5.64 5.09
CA ALA A 92 2.55 -4.57 4.19
C ALA A 92 1.69 -3.53 4.93
N LEU A 93 0.81 -4.01 5.82
CA LEU A 93 -0.05 -3.14 6.61
C LEU A 93 0.73 -2.24 7.59
N GLU A 94 1.78 -2.75 8.21
CA GLU A 94 2.67 -1.95 9.07
C GLU A 94 3.37 -0.81 8.31
N LYS A 95 3.72 -1.04 7.05
CA LYS A 95 4.25 0.01 6.18
C LYS A 95 3.17 1.04 5.85
N LEU A 96 1.98 0.59 5.44
CA LEU A 96 0.83 1.46 5.17
C LEU A 96 0.49 2.31 6.41
N LYS A 97 0.45 1.72 7.61
CA LYS A 97 0.18 2.43 8.87
C LYS A 97 1.16 3.59 9.08
N LYS A 98 2.46 3.36 8.88
CA LYS A 98 3.49 4.40 9.04
C LYS A 98 3.31 5.55 8.05
N GLU A 99 2.91 5.27 6.81
CA GLU A 99 2.63 6.30 5.82
C GLU A 99 1.36 7.08 6.18
N LEU A 100 0.30 6.38 6.58
CA LEU A 100 -0.96 7.00 6.98
C LEU A 100 -0.78 7.92 8.19
N GLN A 101 -0.07 7.50 9.24
CA GLN A 101 0.17 8.32 10.44
C GLN A 101 0.75 9.70 10.12
N LYS A 102 1.58 9.81 9.07
CA LYS A 102 2.16 11.09 8.65
C LYS A 102 1.20 11.96 7.82
N LYS A 103 0.28 11.33 7.09
CA LYS A 103 -0.55 11.99 6.05
C LYS A 103 -1.96 12.34 6.52
N ILE A 104 -2.49 11.59 7.48
CA ILE A 104 -3.87 11.74 7.94
C ILE A 104 -3.99 12.16 9.41
N GLU A 105 -2.90 12.61 10.03
CA GLU A 105 -2.94 13.13 11.40
C GLU A 105 -3.98 14.27 11.52
N GLY A 106 -4.90 14.14 12.45
CA GLY A 106 -5.99 15.10 12.68
C GLY A 106 -7.11 15.10 11.63
N LYS A 107 -7.07 14.19 10.65
CA LYS A 107 -8.11 14.05 9.62
C LYS A 107 -9.16 13.03 10.02
N LYS A 108 -10.44 13.35 9.79
CA LYS A 108 -11.53 12.38 9.90
C LYS A 108 -11.44 11.39 8.74
N THR A 109 -11.23 10.11 9.05
CA THR A 109 -10.81 9.10 8.08
C THR A 109 -11.83 7.98 7.93
N ALA A 110 -12.23 7.68 6.70
CA ALA A 110 -12.98 6.48 6.34
C ALA A 110 -12.07 5.42 5.72
N ALA A 111 -12.32 4.14 6.01
CA ALA A 111 -11.72 3.02 5.32
C ALA A 111 -12.76 2.24 4.50
N ILE A 112 -12.42 1.90 3.26
CA ILE A 112 -13.13 0.90 2.45
C ILE A 112 -12.24 -0.33 2.42
N PHE A 113 -12.72 -1.44 2.97
CA PHE A 113 -11.92 -2.64 3.18
C PHE A 113 -12.61 -3.90 2.63
N ALA A 114 -11.83 -4.72 1.91
CA ALA A 114 -12.21 -6.08 1.57
C ALA A 114 -10.96 -6.97 1.46
N SER A 115 -11.06 -8.21 1.92
CA SER A 115 -9.95 -9.17 1.93
C SER A 115 -10.43 -10.58 1.61
N SER A 116 -9.54 -11.41 1.10
CA SER A 116 -9.75 -12.86 0.90
C SER A 116 -9.28 -13.70 2.09
N LYS A 117 -8.79 -13.08 3.17
CA LYS A 117 -8.24 -13.73 4.36
C LYS A 117 -8.91 -13.21 5.61
N ASN A 118 -8.75 -13.94 6.72
CA ASN A 118 -9.21 -13.48 8.02
C ASN A 118 -8.68 -12.06 8.31
N SER A 119 -9.60 -11.17 8.64
CA SER A 119 -9.42 -9.73 8.59
C SER A 119 -8.90 -9.11 9.87
N TYR A 120 -8.95 -9.80 11.00
CA TYR A 120 -8.57 -9.19 12.29
C TYR A 120 -7.17 -8.60 12.25
N ASP A 121 -6.20 -9.35 11.72
CA ASP A 121 -4.82 -8.91 11.59
C ASP A 121 -4.63 -7.75 10.60
N LEU A 122 -5.57 -7.56 9.67
CA LEU A 122 -5.53 -6.49 8.67
C LEU A 122 -6.34 -5.25 9.04
N ILE A 123 -7.18 -5.34 10.05
CA ILE A 123 -8.01 -4.23 10.56
C ILE A 123 -7.41 -3.68 11.85
N SER A 124 -7.07 -4.55 12.80
CA SER A 124 -6.64 -4.19 14.14
C SER A 124 -5.54 -3.11 14.21
N PRO A 125 -4.46 -3.14 13.40
CA PRO A 125 -3.43 -2.13 13.47
C PRO A 125 -3.87 -0.71 13.06
N LEU A 126 -4.99 -0.59 12.32
CA LEU A 126 -5.50 0.71 11.84
C LEU A 126 -6.69 1.24 12.65
N LYS A 127 -7.18 0.51 13.64
CA LYS A 127 -8.38 0.90 14.42
C LYS A 127 -8.27 2.26 15.09
N GLU A 128 -7.09 2.68 15.50
CA GLU A 128 -6.85 3.95 16.20
C GLU A 128 -6.77 5.15 15.25
N ILE A 129 -6.65 4.91 13.94
CA ILE A 129 -6.49 5.97 12.94
C ILE A 129 -7.61 6.01 11.90
N ILE A 130 -8.54 5.06 11.96
CA ILE A 130 -9.73 5.00 11.10
C ILE A 130 -10.98 5.22 11.96
N ASP A 131 -11.72 6.26 11.63
CA ASP A 131 -12.96 6.63 12.37
C ASP A 131 -14.16 5.82 11.89
N CYS A 132 -14.22 5.50 10.60
CA CYS A 132 -15.37 4.82 10.01
C CYS A 132 -14.97 3.73 9.01
N TRP A 133 -15.58 2.56 9.17
CA TRP A 133 -15.29 1.39 8.37
C TRP A 133 -16.45 1.05 7.43
N HIS A 134 -16.11 0.78 6.17
CA HIS A 134 -17.05 0.37 5.15
C HIS A 134 -16.59 -0.97 4.54
N PHE A 135 -17.49 -1.92 4.47
CA PHE A 135 -17.25 -3.27 3.98
C PHE A 135 -18.10 -3.54 2.74
N PRO A 136 -17.65 -3.17 1.54
CA PRO A 136 -18.42 -3.37 0.32
C PRO A 136 -18.47 -4.84 -0.10
N ARG A 137 -19.51 -5.19 -0.84
CA ARG A 137 -19.57 -6.42 -1.61
C ARG A 137 -18.92 -6.18 -2.97
N CYS A 138 -17.78 -6.81 -3.20
CA CYS A 138 -17.05 -6.75 -4.45
C CYS A 138 -17.51 -7.85 -5.42
N LYS A 139 -17.19 -7.70 -6.71
CA LYS A 139 -17.52 -8.68 -7.76
C LYS A 139 -16.73 -9.98 -7.61
N GLU A 140 -15.51 -9.92 -7.09
CA GLU A 140 -14.64 -11.08 -6.95
C GLU A 140 -15.10 -12.02 -5.83
N ARG A 141 -15.46 -13.25 -6.18
CA ARG A 141 -15.98 -14.26 -5.24
C ARG A 141 -14.96 -14.79 -4.23
N ARG A 142 -13.67 -14.60 -4.46
CA ARG A 142 -12.60 -14.98 -3.52
C ARG A 142 -12.51 -14.05 -2.32
N LEU A 143 -13.13 -12.89 -2.38
CA LEU A 143 -13.22 -11.99 -1.24
C LEU A 143 -14.25 -12.51 -0.24
N MET A 144 -13.97 -12.33 1.03
CA MET A 144 -14.87 -12.71 2.11
C MET A 144 -16.14 -11.86 2.08
N ASN A 145 -17.22 -12.43 2.60
CA ASN A 145 -18.45 -11.67 2.74
C ASN A 145 -18.29 -10.52 3.72
N PRO A 146 -18.86 -9.34 3.44
CA PRO A 146 -18.77 -8.16 4.30
C PRO A 146 -19.13 -8.39 5.76
N GLU A 147 -20.11 -9.24 6.03
CA GLU A 147 -20.60 -9.57 7.36
C GLU A 147 -19.51 -10.21 8.26
N GLN A 148 -18.54 -10.87 7.65
CA GLN A 148 -17.43 -11.53 8.37
C GLN A 148 -16.44 -10.52 8.99
N PHE A 149 -16.48 -9.25 8.55
CA PHE A 149 -15.60 -8.20 9.06
C PHE A 149 -16.20 -7.43 10.22
N LEU A 150 -17.52 -7.48 10.41
CA LEU A 150 -18.22 -6.66 11.42
C LEU A 150 -17.71 -6.90 12.84
N ALA A 151 -17.41 -8.14 13.20
CA ALA A 151 -16.84 -8.47 14.50
C ALA A 151 -15.41 -7.95 14.73
N SER A 152 -14.74 -7.46 13.69
CA SER A 152 -13.36 -6.96 13.77
C SER A 152 -13.28 -5.49 14.17
N VAL A 153 -14.39 -4.77 14.22
CA VAL A 153 -14.48 -3.35 14.57
C VAL A 153 -15.63 -3.11 15.56
N ASN A 154 -15.62 -1.95 16.22
CA ASN A 154 -16.72 -1.55 17.07
C ASN A 154 -17.94 -1.17 16.21
N ASN A 155 -19.14 -1.51 16.63
CA ASN A 155 -20.37 -1.24 15.88
C ASN A 155 -20.55 0.25 15.55
N GLU A 156 -20.18 1.13 16.47
CA GLU A 156 -20.25 2.60 16.29
C GLU A 156 -19.34 3.13 15.16
N SER A 157 -18.31 2.36 14.82
CA SER A 157 -17.38 2.71 13.73
C SER A 157 -17.77 2.10 12.37
N ILE A 158 -18.93 1.45 12.25
CA ILE A 158 -19.39 0.85 10.99
C ILE A 158 -20.25 1.86 10.24
N GLY A 159 -19.79 2.30 9.09
CA GLY A 159 -20.52 3.20 8.20
C GLY A 159 -21.51 2.48 7.28
N SER A 160 -21.05 1.43 6.57
CA SER A 160 -21.91 0.60 5.72
C SER A 160 -21.30 -0.78 5.46
N HIS A 161 -22.14 -1.76 5.12
CA HIS A 161 -21.69 -3.10 4.70
C HIS A 161 -22.67 -3.73 3.71
N GLY A 162 -22.16 -4.65 2.87
CA GLY A 162 -22.97 -5.45 1.94
C GLY A 162 -23.43 -4.73 0.66
N GLU A 163 -23.24 -3.42 0.56
CA GLU A 163 -23.50 -2.65 -0.66
C GLU A 163 -22.37 -2.84 -1.69
N SER A 164 -22.63 -2.53 -2.97
CA SER A 164 -21.55 -2.55 -3.96
C SER A 164 -20.48 -1.50 -3.64
N LEU A 165 -19.25 -1.74 -4.12
CA LEU A 165 -18.13 -0.80 -3.96
C LEU A 165 -18.48 0.61 -4.48
N GLU A 166 -19.12 0.68 -5.63
CA GLU A 166 -19.55 1.96 -6.24
C GLU A 166 -20.53 2.71 -5.35
N VAL A 167 -21.57 2.03 -4.83
CA VAL A 167 -22.57 2.63 -3.93
C VAL A 167 -21.91 3.10 -2.63
N THR A 168 -21.05 2.27 -2.05
CA THR A 168 -20.30 2.59 -0.83
C THR A 168 -19.45 3.86 -1.01
N TYR A 169 -18.65 3.91 -2.07
CA TYR A 169 -17.78 5.06 -2.32
C TYR A 169 -18.59 6.34 -2.58
N LYS A 170 -19.63 6.29 -3.43
CA LYS A 170 -20.50 7.44 -3.72
C LYS A 170 -21.18 7.97 -2.45
N LYS A 171 -21.64 7.09 -1.55
CA LYS A 171 -22.22 7.52 -0.27
C LYS A 171 -21.22 8.26 0.61
N ILE A 172 -19.98 7.77 0.72
CA ILE A 172 -18.93 8.43 1.49
C ILE A 172 -18.62 9.80 0.89
N LYS A 173 -18.41 9.87 -0.43
CA LYS A 173 -18.08 11.11 -1.14
C LYS A 173 -19.20 12.16 -1.05
N ASN A 174 -20.46 11.74 -1.21
CA ASN A 174 -21.60 12.64 -1.19
C ASN A 174 -21.90 13.23 0.20
N LYS A 175 -21.58 12.51 1.27
CA LYS A 175 -21.72 13.02 2.63
C LYS A 175 -20.69 14.11 2.95
N ASN A 176 -19.56 14.10 2.29
CA ASN A 176 -18.45 15.05 2.48
C ASN A 176 -18.06 15.23 3.98
N GLU A 177 -18.06 14.12 4.72
CA GLU A 177 -17.78 14.10 6.16
C GLU A 177 -16.36 13.71 6.51
N PHE A 178 -15.60 13.18 5.52
CA PHE A 178 -14.28 12.62 5.72
C PHE A 178 -13.22 13.40 4.94
N ASP A 179 -12.14 13.74 5.63
CA ASP A 179 -10.97 14.39 5.05
C ASP A 179 -10.06 13.39 4.33
N ALA A 180 -10.17 12.10 4.70
CA ALA A 180 -9.39 11.03 4.10
C ALA A 180 -10.23 9.76 3.86
N ILE A 181 -9.96 9.08 2.74
CA ILE A 181 -10.57 7.79 2.37
C ILE A 181 -9.46 6.81 2.02
N ILE A 182 -9.36 5.71 2.76
CA ILE A 182 -8.33 4.68 2.55
C ILE A 182 -9.00 3.43 1.99
N ILE A 183 -8.62 3.03 0.78
CA ILE A 183 -9.16 1.86 0.09
C ILE A 183 -8.09 0.78 0.07
N TYR A 184 -8.26 -0.28 0.87
CA TYR A 184 -7.19 -1.25 1.05
C TYR A 184 -7.67 -2.68 1.37
N GLY A 185 -6.73 -3.64 1.33
CA GLY A 185 -6.90 -5.01 1.82
C GLY A 185 -6.82 -6.09 0.73
N SER A 186 -7.00 -5.74 -0.54
CA SER A 186 -6.95 -6.71 -1.64
C SER A 186 -6.64 -6.08 -2.99
N PHE A 187 -5.90 -6.82 -3.84
CA PHE A 187 -5.76 -6.47 -5.26
C PHE A 187 -7.11 -6.38 -5.99
N TYR A 188 -8.07 -7.22 -5.60
CA TYR A 188 -9.38 -7.25 -6.25
C TYR A 188 -10.22 -6.03 -5.92
N LEU A 189 -10.21 -5.58 -4.67
CA LEU A 189 -10.89 -4.37 -4.25
C LEU A 189 -10.33 -3.15 -4.98
N VAL A 190 -9.01 -2.98 -4.95
CA VAL A 190 -8.34 -1.84 -5.57
C VAL A 190 -8.47 -1.89 -7.10
N GLY A 191 -8.36 -3.08 -7.70
CA GLY A 191 -8.60 -3.27 -9.13
C GLY A 191 -10.02 -2.89 -9.55
N GLU A 192 -11.04 -3.38 -8.83
CA GLU A 192 -12.45 -3.03 -9.08
C GLU A 192 -12.69 -1.51 -8.94
N PHE A 193 -12.05 -0.88 -7.95
CA PHE A 193 -12.14 0.57 -7.77
C PHE A 193 -11.55 1.33 -8.96
N LEU A 194 -10.35 0.98 -9.40
CA LEU A 194 -9.68 1.62 -10.53
C LEU A 194 -10.43 1.41 -11.86
N GLU A 195 -11.03 0.23 -12.07
CA GLU A 195 -11.82 -0.07 -13.27
C GLU A 195 -13.17 0.66 -13.30
N SER A 196 -13.69 1.05 -12.15
CA SER A 196 -15.02 1.68 -12.04
C SER A 196 -15.04 3.17 -12.41
N ASN A 197 -13.89 3.79 -12.69
CA ASN A 197 -13.76 5.23 -13.01
C ASN A 197 -14.50 6.15 -11.99
N LEU A 198 -14.38 5.83 -10.70
CA LEU A 198 -15.06 6.55 -9.61
C LEU A 198 -14.35 7.83 -9.18
N VAL A 199 -13.18 8.11 -9.73
CA VAL A 199 -12.34 9.29 -9.42
C VAL A 199 -12.47 10.32 -10.52
#